data_45c9a3610d94dce5994ded173257c982
#
_entry.id   45c9a3610d94dce5994ded173257c982
#
_cell.length_a   1.000
_cell.length_b   1.000
_cell.length_c   1.000
_cell.angle_alpha   90.00
_cell.angle_beta   90.00
_cell.angle_gamma   90.00
#
_symmetry.space_group_name_H-M   'P 1'
#
loop_
_entity.id
_entity.type
_entity.pdbx_description
1 polymer ?
#
loop_
_entity_poly.entity_id
_entity_poly.type
_entity_poly.pdbx_seq_one_letter_code
_entity_poly.pdbx_strand_id
1 'polypeptide(L)'
;MKTFISLIVNFYIIFFSVSISSQNLNDLVLEPGFKISIFADNLDSPRQMAEGKNGTIFVGERNGKVIALIDSDKNGQADSKIIVANNLTYSTGVSLFDGDLYFSEISKIWKIENIEQWISSYNSDSGMPKKILVVDNLPNDKWHGWKWLKHDQDGNLYFNVGAPCNVCLSDNPQFASILKFNNDDLVYVAKGVRNSVGFDFHPLSNQLFFTDNGRDWLGDDSPSCELNRVDFEGQFFGFPFKHASALMDPEFGNMNSGYDFIDPILELGAHVAPTGVSFYNGTMFPKQMQNNLFVALHGSWNRSTKVGYKLIRVEFDEQGNVVNAKDFVSGWLKNEKVSGRPSAPMMKKDGSLLLSDDKANVIYRITYSEQA
;
A
#
# COMPACT_ATOMS: atom_id res chain seq x y z
N MET A 1 -34.93 -2.99 68.19
CA MET A 1 -33.59 -2.58 67.74
C MET A 1 -33.21 -3.45 66.55
N LYS A 2 -33.28 -2.96 65.33
CA LYS A 2 -32.83 -3.66 64.08
C LYS A 2 -31.55 -3.02 63.64
N THR A 3 -30.47 -3.78 63.73
CA THR A 3 -29.12 -3.35 63.34
C THR A 3 -28.98 -3.51 61.81
N PHE A 4 -28.79 -2.38 61.10
CA PHE A 4 -28.42 -2.39 59.66
C PHE A 4 -26.90 -2.56 59.54
N ILE A 5 -26.48 -3.65 58.90
CA ILE A 5 -25.09 -3.85 58.51
C ILE A 5 -24.96 -3.31 57.08
N SER A 6 -24.21 -2.20 56.96
CA SER A 6 -23.86 -1.60 55.63
C SER A 6 -22.66 -2.35 55.06
N LEU A 7 -22.86 -3.04 53.93
CA LEU A 7 -21.79 -3.69 53.18
C LEU A 7 -21.17 -2.66 52.24
N ILE A 8 -19.95 -2.20 52.54
CA ILE A 8 -19.16 -1.34 51.64
C ILE A 8 -18.47 -2.27 50.63
N VAL A 9 -18.95 -2.27 49.40
CA VAL A 9 -18.29 -2.96 48.26
C VAL A 9 -17.25 -2.00 47.68
N ASN A 10 -15.97 -2.27 47.94
CA ASN A 10 -14.87 -1.57 47.30
C ASN A 10 -14.69 -2.05 45.84
N PHE A 11 -15.07 -1.21 44.88
CA PHE A 11 -14.73 -1.42 43.47
C PHE A 11 -13.26 -0.99 43.26
N TYR A 12 -12.38 -1.97 43.12
CA TYR A 12 -11.03 -1.75 42.56
C TYR A 12 -11.13 -1.60 41.07
N ILE A 13 -11.04 -0.37 40.55
CA ILE A 13 -10.83 -0.10 39.13
C ILE A 13 -9.34 -0.39 38.85
N ILE A 14 -9.08 -1.55 38.26
CA ILE A 14 -7.75 -1.88 37.74
C ILE A 14 -7.61 -1.13 36.41
N PHE A 15 -6.88 -0.03 36.42
CA PHE A 15 -6.41 0.62 35.22
C PHE A 15 -5.32 -0.28 34.59
N PHE A 16 -5.67 -1.05 33.58
CA PHE A 16 -4.68 -1.58 32.66
C PHE A 16 -4.12 -0.41 31.85
N SER A 17 -2.96 0.12 32.23
CA SER A 17 -2.16 0.94 31.35
C SER A 17 -1.65 0.05 30.22
N VAL A 18 -2.34 0.06 29.10
CA VAL A 18 -1.78 -0.45 27.84
C VAL A 18 -0.63 0.50 27.50
N SER A 19 0.60 0.05 27.74
CA SER A 19 1.78 0.75 27.25
C SER A 19 1.73 0.66 25.73
N ILE A 20 1.19 1.69 25.09
CA ILE A 20 1.32 1.88 23.65
C ILE A 20 2.80 2.15 23.45
N SER A 21 3.52 1.17 22.89
CA SER A 21 4.91 1.35 22.48
C SER A 21 4.89 2.39 21.35
N SER A 22 5.13 3.64 21.68
CA SER A 22 5.34 4.67 20.67
C SER A 22 6.53 4.26 19.81
N GLN A 23 6.34 4.25 18.49
CA GLN A 23 7.42 3.95 17.55
C GLN A 23 8.61 4.87 17.85
N ASN A 24 9.79 4.29 18.10
CA ASN A 24 11.00 5.07 18.34
C ASN A 24 11.58 5.59 17.01
N LEU A 25 11.28 6.84 16.67
CA LEU A 25 11.76 7.47 15.43
C LEU A 25 13.29 7.67 15.41
N ASN A 26 13.97 7.67 16.57
CA ASN A 26 15.42 7.85 16.66
C ASN A 26 16.22 6.67 16.08
N ASP A 27 15.59 5.51 15.93
CA ASP A 27 16.24 4.35 15.32
C ASP A 27 16.16 4.38 13.78
N LEU A 28 15.35 5.29 13.21
CA LEU A 28 15.20 5.43 11.77
C LEU A 28 16.29 6.29 11.17
N VAL A 29 16.83 5.82 10.05
CA VAL A 29 17.90 6.48 9.29
C VAL A 29 17.32 6.96 7.96
N LEU A 30 17.46 8.26 7.69
CA LEU A 30 17.00 8.92 6.48
C LEU A 30 18.18 9.48 5.68
N GLU A 31 17.97 9.77 4.39
CA GLU A 31 18.91 10.59 3.62
C GLU A 31 19.09 11.98 4.28
N PRO A 32 20.28 12.59 4.16
CA PRO A 32 20.55 13.91 4.74
C PRO A 32 19.54 14.98 4.32
N GLY A 33 19.15 15.86 5.25
CA GLY A 33 18.17 16.92 5.03
C GLY A 33 16.72 16.50 5.23
N PHE A 34 16.44 15.18 5.34
CA PHE A 34 15.11 14.69 5.59
C PHE A 34 14.81 14.54 7.09
N LYS A 35 13.55 14.74 7.43
CA LYS A 35 13.00 14.54 8.77
C LYS A 35 11.77 13.64 8.69
N ILE A 36 11.56 12.82 9.73
CA ILE A 36 10.39 11.98 9.87
C ILE A 36 9.65 12.31 11.18
N SER A 37 8.34 12.38 11.10
CA SER A 37 7.44 12.60 12.25
C SER A 37 6.25 11.67 12.13
N ILE A 38 5.45 11.55 13.18
CA ILE A 38 4.16 10.86 13.15
C ILE A 38 3.11 11.83 12.58
N PHE A 39 2.42 11.41 11.52
CA PHE A 39 1.24 12.08 10.97
C PHE A 39 -0.03 11.62 11.70
N ALA A 40 -0.17 10.31 11.92
CA ALA A 40 -1.27 9.73 12.68
C ALA A 40 -0.82 8.44 13.37
N ASP A 41 -1.37 8.18 14.55
CA ASP A 41 -1.14 6.97 15.33
C ASP A 41 -2.45 6.30 15.75
N ASN A 42 -2.34 5.22 16.54
CA ASN A 42 -3.50 4.44 17.01
C ASN A 42 -4.43 4.00 15.87
N LEU A 43 -3.83 3.64 14.73
CA LEU A 43 -4.51 3.10 13.56
C LEU A 43 -4.62 1.58 13.66
N ASP A 44 -5.25 0.96 12.69
CA ASP A 44 -5.51 -0.49 12.70
C ASP A 44 -5.00 -1.15 11.41
N SER A 45 -3.67 -1.32 11.35
CA SER A 45 -2.96 -1.83 10.18
C SER A 45 -3.21 -1.01 8.91
N PRO A 46 -2.85 0.29 8.89
CA PRO A 46 -3.07 1.18 7.76
C PRO A 46 -2.28 0.73 6.52
N ARG A 47 -2.89 0.84 5.35
CA ARG A 47 -2.31 0.46 4.06
C ARG A 47 -2.35 1.63 3.08
N GLN A 48 -3.00 1.48 1.94
CA GLN A 48 -3.06 2.52 0.93
C GLN A 48 -3.75 3.79 1.45
N MET A 49 -3.24 4.92 0.98
CA MET A 49 -3.75 6.25 1.31
C MET A 49 -4.11 7.00 0.02
N ALA A 50 -5.05 7.93 0.14
CA ALA A 50 -5.40 8.88 -0.92
C ALA A 50 -5.73 10.25 -0.31
N GLU A 51 -5.22 11.34 -0.91
CA GLU A 51 -5.44 12.70 -0.41
C GLU A 51 -6.59 13.37 -1.14
N GLY A 52 -7.61 13.79 -0.39
CA GLY A 52 -8.75 14.55 -0.87
C GLY A 52 -8.41 15.99 -1.28
N LYS A 53 -9.37 16.66 -1.91
CA LYS A 53 -9.21 18.04 -2.38
C LYS A 53 -8.90 19.01 -1.23
N ASN A 54 -9.50 18.78 -0.06
CA ASN A 54 -9.34 19.63 1.12
C ASN A 54 -8.16 19.22 2.01
N GLY A 55 -7.37 18.20 1.62
CA GLY A 55 -6.25 17.68 2.40
C GLY A 55 -6.61 16.55 3.35
N THR A 56 -7.84 16.07 3.36
CA THR A 56 -8.25 14.87 4.10
C THR A 56 -7.50 13.66 3.56
N ILE A 57 -6.90 12.86 4.45
CA ILE A 57 -6.21 11.62 4.06
C ILE A 57 -7.15 10.44 4.31
N PHE A 58 -7.59 9.79 3.24
CA PHE A 58 -8.37 8.56 3.32
C PHE A 58 -7.42 7.37 3.37
N VAL A 59 -7.72 6.42 4.26
CA VAL A 59 -6.82 5.28 4.53
C VAL A 59 -7.63 3.99 4.54
N GLY A 60 -7.18 2.99 3.79
CA GLY A 60 -7.67 1.62 3.92
C GLY A 60 -6.95 0.90 5.05
N GLU A 61 -7.70 0.29 5.96
CA GLU A 61 -7.18 -0.50 7.07
C GLU A 61 -7.48 -1.98 6.86
N ARG A 62 -6.50 -2.87 7.12
CA ARG A 62 -6.61 -4.32 6.89
C ARG A 62 -7.77 -4.98 7.64
N ASN A 63 -8.19 -4.42 8.73
CA ASN A 63 -9.27 -4.95 9.57
C ASN A 63 -10.69 -4.62 9.08
N GLY A 64 -10.82 -4.06 7.88
CA GLY A 64 -12.13 -3.84 7.26
C GLY A 64 -12.74 -2.49 7.54
N LYS A 65 -11.92 -1.45 7.69
CA LYS A 65 -12.36 -0.05 7.77
C LYS A 65 -11.72 0.79 6.70
N VAL A 66 -12.40 1.84 6.31
CA VAL A 66 -11.84 2.99 5.62
C VAL A 66 -12.06 4.19 6.52
N ILE A 67 -10.99 4.93 6.77
CA ILE A 67 -11.00 6.09 7.66
C ILE A 67 -10.59 7.36 6.91
N ALA A 68 -11.04 8.50 7.40
CA ALA A 68 -10.58 9.82 7.01
C ALA A 68 -9.80 10.44 8.17
N LEU A 69 -8.59 10.93 7.90
CA LEU A 69 -7.73 11.64 8.82
C LEU A 69 -7.68 13.10 8.40
N ILE A 70 -7.90 14.00 9.34
CA ILE A 70 -7.99 15.44 9.10
C ILE A 70 -6.93 16.14 9.95
N ASP A 71 -6.13 16.98 9.33
CA ASP A 71 -5.15 17.90 9.93
C ASP A 71 -5.71 19.32 9.77
N SER A 72 -6.54 19.75 10.72
CA SER A 72 -7.35 20.97 10.61
C SER A 72 -6.54 22.23 10.86
N ASP A 73 -5.52 22.17 11.70
CA ASP A 73 -4.62 23.28 12.02
C ASP A 73 -3.36 23.32 11.11
N LYS A 74 -3.23 22.33 10.21
CA LYS A 74 -2.13 22.20 9.23
C LYS A 74 -0.74 22.12 9.87
N ASN A 75 -0.65 21.52 11.06
CA ASN A 75 0.62 21.32 11.74
C ASN A 75 1.40 20.10 11.27
N GLY A 76 0.79 19.27 10.41
CA GLY A 76 1.38 18.04 9.87
C GLY A 76 1.09 16.79 10.69
N GLN A 77 0.11 16.87 11.59
CA GLN A 77 -0.45 15.76 12.35
C GLN A 77 -1.98 15.76 12.19
N ALA A 78 -2.58 14.59 12.12
CA ALA A 78 -4.03 14.47 12.07
C ALA A 78 -4.64 14.74 13.47
N ASP A 79 -5.57 15.70 13.53
CA ASP A 79 -6.31 16.06 14.75
C ASP A 79 -7.50 15.15 15.00
N SER A 80 -8.09 14.62 13.93
CA SER A 80 -9.31 13.84 14.00
C SER A 80 -9.32 12.68 13.02
N LYS A 81 -10.06 11.63 13.44
CA LYS A 81 -10.27 10.40 12.69
C LYS A 81 -11.76 10.10 12.59
N ILE A 82 -12.25 9.95 11.35
CA ILE A 82 -13.65 9.62 11.06
C ILE A 82 -13.67 8.27 10.32
N ILE A 83 -14.54 7.36 10.73
CA ILE A 83 -14.77 6.10 9.99
C ILE A 83 -15.77 6.40 8.87
N VAL A 84 -15.38 6.20 7.62
CA VAL A 84 -16.23 6.43 6.44
C VAL A 84 -16.83 5.15 5.86
N ALA A 85 -16.22 3.99 6.14
CA ALA A 85 -16.78 2.68 5.86
C ALA A 85 -16.26 1.65 6.86
N ASN A 86 -17.06 0.63 7.18
CA ASN A 86 -16.70 -0.44 8.10
C ASN A 86 -17.32 -1.79 7.70
N ASN A 87 -17.01 -2.83 8.46
CA ASN A 87 -17.48 -4.20 8.21
C ASN A 87 -17.15 -4.70 6.80
N LEU A 88 -15.99 -4.31 6.29
CA LEU A 88 -15.47 -4.69 4.98
C LEU A 88 -14.52 -5.89 5.11
N THR A 89 -14.34 -6.63 4.04
CA THR A 89 -13.39 -7.74 3.99
C THR A 89 -12.06 -7.29 3.37
N TYR A 90 -11.02 -7.06 4.19
CA TYR A 90 -9.68 -6.62 3.75
C TYR A 90 -9.69 -5.32 2.93
N SER A 91 -10.20 -4.23 3.48
CA SER A 91 -10.29 -2.93 2.81
C SER A 91 -8.95 -2.19 2.78
N THR A 92 -8.00 -2.65 2.00
CA THR A 92 -6.67 -2.06 1.92
C THR A 92 -6.50 -1.00 0.83
N GLY A 93 -7.26 -1.12 -0.26
CA GLY A 93 -7.17 -0.24 -1.41
C GLY A 93 -8.12 0.96 -1.30
N VAL A 94 -7.58 2.15 -1.54
CA VAL A 94 -8.34 3.40 -1.64
C VAL A 94 -7.83 4.25 -2.79
N SER A 95 -8.72 4.95 -3.48
CA SER A 95 -8.38 5.91 -4.53
C SER A 95 -9.42 7.02 -4.59
N LEU A 96 -9.05 8.18 -5.07
CA LEU A 96 -9.95 9.31 -5.28
C LEU A 96 -9.97 9.71 -6.75
N PHE A 97 -11.16 9.93 -7.28
CA PHE A 97 -11.33 10.50 -8.60
C PHE A 97 -12.58 11.37 -8.63
N ASP A 98 -12.48 12.56 -9.18
CA ASP A 98 -13.55 13.57 -9.33
C ASP A 98 -14.38 13.81 -8.05
N GLY A 99 -13.72 13.80 -6.88
CA GLY A 99 -14.37 14.02 -5.58
C GLY A 99 -14.99 12.77 -4.95
N ASP A 100 -15.04 11.65 -5.68
CA ASP A 100 -15.54 10.37 -5.20
C ASP A 100 -14.41 9.55 -4.56
N LEU A 101 -14.69 8.92 -3.42
CA LEU A 101 -13.79 7.98 -2.77
C LEU A 101 -14.13 6.56 -3.21
N TYR A 102 -13.16 5.89 -3.84
CA TYR A 102 -13.23 4.47 -4.17
C TYR A 102 -12.47 3.65 -3.13
N PHE A 103 -13.00 2.48 -2.76
CA PHE A 103 -12.36 1.57 -1.82
C PHE A 103 -12.71 0.12 -2.10
N SER A 104 -11.81 -0.77 -1.73
CA SER A 104 -11.92 -2.18 -2.06
C SER A 104 -12.36 -3.06 -0.91
N GLU A 105 -12.98 -4.17 -1.25
CA GLU A 105 -12.98 -5.44 -0.54
C GLU A 105 -12.22 -6.50 -1.39
N ILE A 106 -12.13 -7.74 -0.94
CA ILE A 106 -11.50 -8.80 -1.76
C ILE A 106 -12.19 -8.94 -3.11
N SER A 107 -13.53 -9.02 -3.11
CA SER A 107 -14.34 -9.34 -4.30
C SER A 107 -15.13 -8.18 -4.86
N LYS A 108 -14.99 -6.99 -4.28
CA LYS A 108 -15.80 -5.82 -4.65
C LYS A 108 -15.04 -4.53 -4.57
N ILE A 109 -15.45 -3.57 -5.39
CA ILE A 109 -15.01 -2.18 -5.27
C ILE A 109 -16.25 -1.30 -5.13
N TRP A 110 -16.20 -0.40 -4.17
CA TRP A 110 -17.25 0.54 -3.82
C TRP A 110 -16.82 1.96 -4.07
N LYS A 111 -17.78 2.88 -4.21
CA LYS A 111 -17.51 4.32 -4.15
C LYS A 111 -18.45 5.03 -3.19
N ILE A 112 -18.00 6.16 -2.67
CA ILE A 112 -18.81 7.16 -1.96
C ILE A 112 -18.67 8.45 -2.74
N GLU A 113 -19.78 8.98 -3.23
CA GLU A 113 -19.81 10.21 -4.02
C GLU A 113 -19.57 11.43 -3.14
N ASN A 114 -18.83 12.41 -3.67
CA ASN A 114 -18.57 13.71 -3.04
C ASN A 114 -18.16 13.59 -1.56
N ILE A 115 -17.20 12.70 -1.26
CA ILE A 115 -16.84 12.34 0.11
C ILE A 115 -16.43 13.55 0.97
N GLU A 116 -15.73 14.51 0.41
CA GLU A 116 -15.30 15.73 1.13
C GLU A 116 -16.50 16.61 1.56
N GLN A 117 -17.58 16.61 0.79
CA GLN A 117 -18.80 17.30 1.18
C GLN A 117 -19.47 16.60 2.37
N TRP A 118 -19.49 15.27 2.38
CA TRP A 118 -20.00 14.50 3.50
C TRP A 118 -19.15 14.75 4.76
N ILE A 119 -17.80 14.71 4.65
CA ILE A 119 -16.88 15.03 5.76
C ILE A 119 -17.15 16.42 6.33
N SER A 120 -17.37 17.43 5.49
CA SER A 120 -17.62 18.81 5.92
C SER A 120 -18.93 18.97 6.69
N SER A 121 -19.90 18.09 6.47
CA SER A 121 -21.20 18.07 7.17
C SER A 121 -21.26 17.07 8.34
N TYR A 122 -20.20 16.31 8.54
CA TYR A 122 -20.14 15.25 9.55
C TYR A 122 -20.27 15.79 10.97
N ASN A 123 -21.12 15.13 11.78
CA ASN A 123 -21.25 15.33 13.21
C ASN A 123 -21.53 13.97 13.89
N SER A 124 -21.60 13.95 15.23
CA SER A 124 -21.78 12.71 16.03
C SER A 124 -23.05 11.92 15.66
N ASP A 125 -24.06 12.58 15.13
CA ASP A 125 -25.35 11.97 14.77
C ASP A 125 -25.42 11.53 13.29
N SER A 126 -24.35 11.82 12.53
CA SER A 126 -24.25 11.41 11.13
C SER A 126 -24.13 9.88 11.05
N GLY A 127 -24.98 9.27 10.24
CA GLY A 127 -24.81 7.85 9.86
C GLY A 127 -23.62 7.67 8.92
N MET A 128 -23.32 6.41 8.53
CA MET A 128 -22.33 6.14 7.49
C MET A 128 -22.76 6.71 6.14
N PRO A 129 -21.81 7.22 5.33
CA PRO A 129 -22.15 7.69 3.99
C PRO A 129 -22.62 6.52 3.11
N LYS A 130 -23.49 6.82 2.15
CA LYS A 130 -24.00 5.82 1.22
C LYS A 130 -22.87 5.33 0.31
N LYS A 131 -22.61 4.03 0.29
CA LYS A 131 -21.70 3.40 -0.66
C LYS A 131 -22.45 2.86 -1.87
N ILE A 132 -21.83 2.95 -3.05
CA ILE A 132 -22.34 2.48 -4.34
C ILE A 132 -21.38 1.39 -4.83
N LEU A 133 -21.93 0.28 -5.30
CA LEU A 133 -21.14 -0.81 -5.87
C LEU A 133 -20.64 -0.39 -7.26
N VAL A 134 -19.34 -0.53 -7.52
CA VAL A 134 -18.70 -0.18 -8.80
C VAL A 134 -18.25 -1.45 -9.53
N VAL A 135 -17.55 -2.35 -8.85
CA VAL A 135 -17.12 -3.63 -9.41
C VAL A 135 -17.56 -4.73 -8.47
N ASP A 136 -18.17 -5.77 -9.02
CA ASP A 136 -18.60 -6.99 -8.31
C ASP A 136 -17.99 -8.23 -8.97
N ASN A 137 -18.21 -9.38 -8.32
CA ASN A 137 -17.84 -10.70 -8.86
C ASN A 137 -16.33 -10.90 -9.14
N LEU A 138 -15.46 -10.16 -8.41
CA LEU A 138 -14.04 -10.49 -8.39
C LEU A 138 -13.84 -11.77 -7.55
N PRO A 139 -12.73 -12.51 -7.80
CA PRO A 139 -12.39 -13.67 -6.98
C PRO A 139 -12.38 -13.35 -5.50
N ASN A 140 -12.92 -14.26 -4.66
CA ASN A 140 -13.06 -14.04 -3.22
C ASN A 140 -12.02 -14.82 -2.41
N ASP A 141 -10.89 -15.15 -3.01
CA ASP A 141 -9.80 -15.81 -2.33
C ASP A 141 -9.05 -14.85 -1.43
N LYS A 142 -8.84 -15.28 -0.18
CA LYS A 142 -8.11 -14.47 0.80
C LYS A 142 -6.61 -14.44 0.53
N TRP A 143 -6.06 -15.47 -0.11
CA TRP A 143 -4.67 -15.52 -0.50
C TRP A 143 -4.40 -14.47 -1.58
N HIS A 144 -3.50 -13.53 -1.34
CA HIS A 144 -3.23 -12.38 -2.18
C HIS A 144 -4.49 -11.55 -2.56
N GLY A 145 -5.54 -11.62 -1.71
CA GLY A 145 -6.82 -10.97 -1.99
C GLY A 145 -6.85 -9.45 -1.82
N TRP A 146 -5.80 -8.88 -1.23
CA TRP A 146 -5.72 -7.43 -1.01
C TRP A 146 -5.61 -6.68 -2.33
N LYS A 147 -6.34 -5.56 -2.42
CA LYS A 147 -6.35 -4.70 -3.59
C LYS A 147 -5.55 -3.43 -3.35
N TRP A 148 -4.93 -2.95 -4.41
CA TRP A 148 -4.44 -1.59 -4.57
C TRP A 148 -5.31 -0.91 -5.61
N LEU A 149 -5.70 0.33 -5.40
CA LEU A 149 -6.56 1.08 -6.32
C LEU A 149 -5.83 2.32 -6.83
N LYS A 150 -5.94 2.59 -8.13
CA LYS A 150 -5.43 3.82 -8.72
C LYS A 150 -6.28 4.21 -9.91
N HIS A 151 -6.60 5.50 -10.07
CA HIS A 151 -7.17 6.02 -11.31
C HIS A 151 -6.06 6.60 -12.18
N ASP A 152 -6.20 6.44 -13.49
CA ASP A 152 -5.44 7.24 -14.44
C ASP A 152 -6.06 8.63 -14.64
N GLN A 153 -5.46 9.44 -15.52
CA GLN A 153 -5.93 10.80 -15.81
C GLN A 153 -7.29 10.84 -16.51
N ASP A 154 -7.68 9.76 -17.19
CA ASP A 154 -8.94 9.62 -17.91
C ASP A 154 -10.08 9.07 -17.03
N GLY A 155 -9.77 8.73 -15.77
CA GLY A 155 -10.73 8.21 -14.80
C GLY A 155 -10.93 6.70 -14.85
N ASN A 156 -10.12 5.96 -15.59
CA ASN A 156 -10.16 4.51 -15.53
C ASN A 156 -9.62 4.03 -14.19
N LEU A 157 -10.31 3.05 -13.58
CA LEU A 157 -9.91 2.48 -12.31
C LEU A 157 -9.06 1.22 -12.52
N TYR A 158 -7.84 1.23 -11.97
CA TYR A 158 -6.93 0.09 -11.99
C TYR A 158 -6.90 -0.61 -10.64
N PHE A 159 -6.84 -1.95 -10.65
CA PHE A 159 -6.70 -2.78 -9.47
C PHE A 159 -6.06 -4.14 -9.77
N ASN A 160 -5.45 -4.74 -8.77
CA ASN A 160 -4.83 -6.06 -8.88
C ASN A 160 -5.79 -7.17 -8.46
N VAL A 161 -5.59 -8.36 -9.02
CA VAL A 161 -6.14 -9.63 -8.55
C VAL A 161 -4.99 -10.62 -8.45
N GLY A 162 -4.46 -10.80 -7.24
CA GLY A 162 -3.31 -11.69 -7.00
C GLY A 162 -3.67 -13.16 -7.18
N ALA A 163 -2.67 -14.01 -7.39
CA ALA A 163 -2.83 -15.45 -7.55
C ALA A 163 -3.45 -16.09 -6.29
N PRO A 164 -4.30 -17.11 -6.41
CA PRO A 164 -4.97 -17.76 -5.28
C PRO A 164 -4.07 -18.73 -4.50
N CYS A 165 -2.79 -18.76 -4.77
CA CYS A 165 -1.83 -19.76 -4.30
C CYS A 165 -0.41 -19.21 -4.23
N ASN A 166 0.53 -20.00 -3.69
CA ASN A 166 1.96 -19.68 -3.81
C ASN A 166 2.44 -19.76 -5.26
N VAL A 167 2.15 -20.88 -5.92
CA VAL A 167 2.36 -21.10 -7.35
C VAL A 167 1.31 -22.07 -7.87
N CYS A 168 0.60 -21.74 -8.92
CA CYS A 168 -0.40 -22.59 -9.57
C CYS A 168 -0.87 -21.99 -10.89
N LEU A 169 -1.46 -22.81 -11.73
CA LEU A 169 -2.35 -22.39 -12.81
C LEU A 169 -3.78 -22.25 -12.25
N SER A 170 -4.52 -21.31 -12.74
CA SER A 170 -5.92 -21.09 -12.39
C SER A 170 -6.78 -21.04 -13.66
N ASP A 171 -7.95 -21.69 -13.62
CA ASP A 171 -8.94 -21.61 -14.69
C ASP A 171 -9.67 -20.26 -14.74
N ASN A 172 -9.64 -19.49 -13.64
CA ASN A 172 -10.19 -18.14 -13.64
C ASN A 172 -9.12 -17.14 -14.12
N PRO A 173 -9.31 -16.53 -15.29
CA PRO A 173 -8.32 -15.65 -15.91
C PRO A 173 -8.12 -14.33 -15.18
N GLN A 174 -8.99 -13.96 -14.23
CA GLN A 174 -8.82 -12.74 -13.44
C GLN A 174 -7.66 -12.82 -12.47
N PHE A 175 -7.28 -14.03 -12.00
CA PHE A 175 -6.13 -14.18 -11.13
C PHE A 175 -4.80 -13.83 -11.80
N ALA A 176 -3.84 -13.49 -10.99
CA ALA A 176 -2.48 -13.13 -11.40
C ALA A 176 -2.46 -11.99 -12.44
N SER A 177 -3.20 -10.91 -12.17
CA SER A 177 -3.35 -9.80 -13.12
C SER A 177 -3.45 -8.43 -12.44
N ILE A 178 -3.19 -7.39 -13.23
CA ILE A 178 -3.65 -6.02 -13.02
C ILE A 178 -4.71 -5.75 -14.06
N LEU A 179 -5.87 -5.32 -13.59
CA LEU A 179 -7.07 -5.03 -14.39
C LEU A 179 -7.35 -3.53 -14.40
N LYS A 180 -7.90 -3.08 -15.51
CA LYS A 180 -8.48 -1.75 -15.69
C LYS A 180 -9.99 -1.90 -15.87
N PHE A 181 -10.77 -1.14 -15.10
CA PHE A 181 -12.22 -1.03 -15.24
C PHE A 181 -12.57 0.29 -15.93
N ASN A 182 -13.26 0.20 -17.06
CA ASN A 182 -13.69 1.33 -17.85
C ASN A 182 -15.05 1.01 -18.47
N ASN A 183 -16.06 1.85 -18.23
CA ASN A 183 -17.40 1.72 -18.81
C ASN A 183 -17.99 0.30 -18.72
N ASP A 184 -17.93 -0.30 -17.54
CA ASP A 184 -18.39 -1.66 -17.23
C ASP A 184 -17.55 -2.81 -17.83
N ASP A 185 -16.46 -2.51 -18.57
CA ASP A 185 -15.55 -3.49 -19.12
C ASP A 185 -14.31 -3.67 -18.23
N LEU A 186 -13.85 -4.94 -18.12
CA LEU A 186 -12.59 -5.30 -17.47
C LEU A 186 -11.53 -5.60 -18.55
N VAL A 187 -10.47 -4.81 -18.57
CA VAL A 187 -9.34 -4.95 -19.49
C VAL A 187 -8.11 -5.45 -18.72
N TYR A 188 -7.42 -6.46 -19.26
CA TYR A 188 -6.16 -6.94 -18.71
C TYR A 188 -5.01 -6.01 -19.09
N VAL A 189 -4.49 -5.31 -18.12
CA VAL A 189 -3.32 -4.42 -18.30
C VAL A 189 -2.03 -5.22 -18.21
N ALA A 190 -1.91 -6.09 -17.20
CA ALA A 190 -0.78 -7.00 -17.02
C ALA A 190 -1.30 -8.37 -16.59
N LYS A 191 -0.69 -9.44 -17.13
CA LYS A 191 -0.97 -10.84 -16.81
C LYS A 191 0.29 -11.52 -16.29
N GLY A 192 0.13 -12.66 -15.61
CA GLY A 192 1.28 -13.35 -15.02
C GLY A 192 1.93 -12.55 -13.90
N VAL A 193 1.15 -11.79 -13.15
CA VAL A 193 1.53 -10.99 -11.98
C VAL A 193 1.09 -11.71 -10.73
N ARG A 194 2.03 -12.30 -9.99
CA ARG A 194 1.70 -13.17 -8.85
C ARG A 194 0.95 -12.44 -7.74
N ASN A 195 1.51 -11.34 -7.24
CA ASN A 195 0.97 -10.59 -6.11
C ASN A 195 1.49 -9.16 -6.11
N SER A 196 0.96 -8.34 -7.01
CA SER A 196 1.20 -6.89 -6.97
C SER A 196 0.23 -6.24 -6.00
N VAL A 197 0.76 -5.51 -5.03
CA VAL A 197 -0.02 -4.69 -4.09
C VAL A 197 0.50 -3.25 -4.03
N GLY A 198 1.04 -2.79 -5.14
CA GLY A 198 1.54 -1.43 -5.33
C GLY A 198 1.85 -1.13 -6.77
N PHE A 199 1.16 -0.14 -7.32
CA PHE A 199 1.45 0.40 -8.66
C PHE A 199 1.12 1.90 -8.72
N ASP A 200 1.81 2.60 -9.59
CA ASP A 200 1.61 4.03 -9.84
C ASP A 200 1.97 4.38 -11.28
N PHE A 201 1.47 5.49 -11.77
CA PHE A 201 1.75 6.02 -13.09
C PHE A 201 2.94 6.97 -13.05
N HIS A 202 3.86 6.77 -13.98
CA HIS A 202 5.00 7.69 -14.12
C HIS A 202 4.49 9.08 -14.55
N PRO A 203 4.90 10.17 -13.83
CA PRO A 203 4.27 11.49 -14.00
C PRO A 203 4.40 12.10 -15.39
N LEU A 204 5.43 11.73 -16.17
CA LEU A 204 5.66 12.27 -17.50
C LEU A 204 5.18 11.36 -18.62
N SER A 205 5.42 10.05 -18.53
CA SER A 205 5.06 9.09 -19.60
C SER A 205 3.68 8.46 -19.45
N ASN A 206 3.07 8.58 -18.26
CA ASN A 206 1.82 7.92 -17.87
C ASN A 206 1.86 6.37 -18.00
N GLN A 207 3.06 5.79 -18.07
CA GLN A 207 3.23 4.35 -18.03
C GLN A 207 2.98 3.82 -16.61
N LEU A 208 2.38 2.64 -16.52
CA LEU A 208 2.14 1.96 -15.25
C LEU A 208 3.41 1.23 -14.80
N PHE A 209 3.86 1.51 -13.58
CA PHE A 209 4.92 0.77 -12.88
C PHE A 209 4.31 0.03 -11.71
N PHE A 210 4.70 -1.22 -11.50
CA PHE A 210 4.16 -2.04 -10.41
C PHE A 210 5.22 -2.94 -9.80
N THR A 211 5.05 -3.26 -8.51
CA THR A 211 5.86 -4.27 -7.83
C THR A 211 5.18 -5.63 -7.89
N ASP A 212 5.97 -6.72 -7.91
CA ASP A 212 5.45 -8.07 -7.75
C ASP A 212 6.26 -8.87 -6.72
N ASN A 213 5.55 -9.62 -5.89
CA ASN A 213 6.12 -10.47 -4.87
C ASN A 213 6.45 -11.85 -5.45
N GLY A 214 7.72 -12.24 -5.44
CA GLY A 214 8.18 -13.56 -5.87
C GLY A 214 7.54 -14.70 -5.04
N ARG A 215 7.53 -15.91 -5.61
CA ARG A 215 6.99 -17.10 -4.91
C ARG A 215 7.86 -17.48 -3.71
N ASP A 216 7.25 -18.18 -2.75
CA ASP A 216 7.93 -18.72 -1.57
C ASP A 216 8.55 -20.10 -1.84
N TRP A 217 9.43 -20.54 -0.95
CA TRP A 217 9.97 -21.90 -0.85
C TRP A 217 10.94 -22.32 -1.95
N LEU A 218 11.72 -21.39 -2.50
CA LEU A 218 12.86 -21.66 -3.37
C LEU A 218 14.21 -21.28 -2.73
N GLY A 219 14.26 -21.17 -1.40
CA GLY A 219 15.44 -20.80 -0.64
C GLY A 219 15.44 -19.33 -0.22
N ASP A 220 16.48 -18.91 0.49
CA ASP A 220 16.61 -17.56 1.05
C ASP A 220 16.84 -16.48 -0.02
N ASP A 221 17.52 -16.81 -1.09
CA ASP A 221 18.00 -15.84 -2.07
C ASP A 221 17.27 -15.91 -3.42
N SER A 222 16.16 -16.67 -3.50
CA SER A 222 15.43 -16.89 -4.76
C SER A 222 13.94 -17.13 -4.55
N PRO A 223 13.07 -16.66 -5.50
CA PRO A 223 13.38 -15.68 -6.54
C PRO A 223 13.40 -14.25 -6.01
N SER A 224 13.98 -13.33 -6.76
CA SER A 224 13.83 -11.89 -6.49
C SER A 224 12.37 -11.47 -6.60
N CYS A 225 11.96 -10.52 -5.76
CA CYS A 225 10.78 -9.69 -6.00
C CYS A 225 11.12 -8.64 -7.08
N GLU A 226 10.11 -8.05 -7.68
CA GLU A 226 10.24 -7.33 -8.94
C GLU A 226 9.68 -5.91 -8.87
N LEU A 227 10.30 -5.00 -9.64
CA LEU A 227 9.69 -3.79 -10.16
C LEU A 227 9.53 -3.95 -11.67
N ASN A 228 8.33 -3.77 -12.14
CA ASN A 228 7.92 -3.96 -13.52
C ASN A 228 7.36 -2.67 -14.13
N ARG A 229 7.40 -2.56 -15.47
CA ARG A 229 6.78 -1.48 -16.25
C ARG A 229 5.92 -2.07 -17.34
N VAL A 230 4.71 -1.55 -17.51
CA VAL A 230 3.81 -1.90 -18.61
C VAL A 230 4.09 -0.97 -19.79
N ASP A 231 4.53 -1.52 -20.91
CA ASP A 231 4.75 -0.77 -22.15
C ASP A 231 3.50 -0.77 -23.02
N PHE A 232 2.69 -1.84 -22.97
CA PHE A 232 1.36 -1.93 -23.60
C PHE A 232 0.47 -2.93 -22.85
N GLU A 233 -0.84 -2.76 -22.93
CA GLU A 233 -1.82 -3.60 -22.25
C GLU A 233 -1.75 -5.07 -22.72
N GLY A 234 -1.94 -5.98 -21.76
CA GLY A 234 -1.98 -7.42 -22.03
C GLY A 234 -0.65 -8.14 -21.96
N GLN A 235 0.47 -7.44 -21.67
CA GLN A 235 1.78 -8.06 -21.46
C GLN A 235 1.76 -9.12 -20.36
N PHE A 236 2.63 -10.14 -20.49
CA PHE A 236 2.70 -11.26 -19.56
C PHE A 236 4.04 -11.27 -18.79
N PHE A 237 3.96 -11.17 -17.46
CA PHE A 237 5.10 -10.95 -16.57
C PHE A 237 5.62 -12.23 -15.88
N GLY A 238 5.32 -13.39 -16.43
CA GLY A 238 6.00 -14.66 -16.15
C GLY A 238 5.26 -15.64 -15.28
N PHE A 239 4.59 -15.23 -14.19
CA PHE A 239 3.93 -16.15 -13.26
C PHE A 239 2.85 -17.01 -13.94
N PRO A 240 2.76 -18.35 -13.71
CA PRO A 240 3.58 -19.16 -12.80
C PRO A 240 4.83 -19.77 -13.43
N PHE A 241 5.14 -19.48 -14.69
CA PHE A 241 6.15 -20.20 -15.49
C PHE A 241 7.57 -19.71 -15.24
N LYS A 242 7.73 -18.40 -15.05
CA LYS A 242 9.00 -17.71 -14.89
C LYS A 242 8.92 -16.71 -13.72
N HIS A 243 10.03 -16.57 -12.99
CA HIS A 243 10.17 -15.63 -11.87
C HIS A 243 11.44 -14.81 -12.08
N ALA A 244 11.35 -13.50 -11.82
CA ALA A 244 12.43 -12.57 -12.09
C ALA A 244 12.97 -12.70 -13.54
N SER A 245 14.20 -12.28 -13.79
CA SER A 245 14.73 -12.26 -15.17
C SER A 245 15.10 -13.65 -15.70
N ALA A 246 15.48 -14.59 -14.84
CA ALA A 246 16.15 -15.81 -15.31
C ALA A 246 15.60 -17.14 -14.76
N LEU A 247 14.77 -17.13 -13.74
CA LEU A 247 14.38 -18.35 -13.05
C LEU A 247 13.10 -18.95 -13.64
N MET A 248 13.25 -20.06 -14.39
CA MET A 248 12.10 -20.88 -14.77
C MET A 248 11.58 -21.63 -13.55
N ASP A 249 10.24 -21.66 -13.37
CA ASP A 249 9.63 -22.36 -12.25
C ASP A 249 9.94 -23.88 -12.32
N PRO A 250 10.33 -24.52 -11.21
CA PRO A 250 10.64 -25.94 -11.20
C PRO A 250 9.49 -26.86 -11.63
N GLU A 251 8.23 -26.45 -11.41
CA GLU A 251 7.04 -27.23 -11.73
C GLU A 251 6.43 -26.83 -13.08
N PHE A 252 6.32 -25.54 -13.34
CA PHE A 252 5.61 -24.99 -14.50
C PHE A 252 6.52 -24.51 -15.62
N GLY A 253 7.81 -24.26 -15.35
CA GLY A 253 8.72 -23.61 -16.30
C GLY A 253 8.99 -24.35 -17.58
N ASN A 254 8.79 -25.68 -17.61
CA ASN A 254 8.94 -26.51 -18.81
C ASN A 254 7.64 -26.63 -19.65
N MET A 255 6.53 -26.05 -19.18
CA MET A 255 5.26 -26.07 -19.89
C MET A 255 5.28 -25.03 -21.01
N ASN A 256 4.60 -25.35 -22.13
CA ASN A 256 4.36 -24.34 -23.17
C ASN A 256 3.31 -23.34 -22.67
N SER A 257 3.75 -22.15 -22.28
CA SER A 257 2.86 -21.08 -21.79
C SER A 257 2.04 -20.42 -22.91
N GLY A 258 2.58 -20.39 -24.14
CA GLY A 258 2.03 -19.62 -25.25
C GLY A 258 2.22 -18.09 -25.13
N TYR A 259 3.03 -17.63 -24.16
CA TYR A 259 3.29 -16.20 -23.91
C TYR A 259 4.77 -15.85 -24.05
N ASP A 260 5.03 -14.65 -24.50
CA ASP A 260 6.32 -13.99 -24.38
C ASP A 260 6.41 -13.36 -22.98
N PHE A 261 7.46 -13.70 -22.24
CA PHE A 261 7.66 -13.20 -20.87
C PHE A 261 8.38 -11.86 -20.89
N ILE A 262 7.81 -10.91 -20.15
CA ILE A 262 8.44 -9.60 -19.91
C ILE A 262 9.29 -9.70 -18.65
N ASP A 263 10.55 -9.30 -18.75
CA ASP A 263 11.48 -9.25 -17.63
C ASP A 263 11.25 -8.00 -16.77
N PRO A 264 11.49 -8.09 -15.46
CA PRO A 264 11.43 -6.92 -14.59
C PRO A 264 12.49 -5.88 -14.98
N ILE A 265 12.16 -4.60 -14.80
CA ILE A 265 13.12 -3.50 -14.99
C ILE A 265 14.09 -3.37 -13.83
N LEU A 266 13.76 -3.97 -12.66
CA LEU A 266 14.64 -4.03 -11.49
C LEU A 266 14.26 -5.25 -10.62
N GLU A 267 15.26 -6.04 -10.30
CA GLU A 267 15.17 -7.08 -9.27
C GLU A 267 15.42 -6.47 -7.90
N LEU A 268 14.43 -6.55 -7.00
CA LEU A 268 14.44 -5.92 -5.68
C LEU A 268 15.11 -6.79 -4.61
N GLY A 269 15.45 -8.04 -4.96
CA GLY A 269 15.94 -9.07 -4.04
C GLY A 269 14.83 -9.99 -3.54
N ALA A 270 15.26 -11.19 -3.09
CA ALA A 270 14.33 -12.22 -2.63
C ALA A 270 13.68 -11.86 -1.29
N HIS A 271 12.39 -12.14 -1.16
CA HIS A 271 11.60 -12.02 0.08
C HIS A 271 11.49 -10.62 0.68
N VAL A 272 11.91 -9.56 -0.01
CA VAL A 272 11.80 -8.18 0.52
C VAL A 272 10.35 -7.71 0.67
N ALA A 273 9.41 -8.42 0.05
CA ALA A 273 7.96 -8.15 0.06
C ALA A 273 7.65 -6.70 -0.34
N PRO A 274 7.90 -6.29 -1.59
CA PRO A 274 7.55 -4.96 -2.04
C PRO A 274 6.02 -4.81 -2.02
N THR A 275 5.58 -3.67 -1.49
CA THR A 275 4.16 -3.35 -1.35
C THR A 275 3.85 -2.05 -2.08
N GLY A 276 3.36 -1.02 -1.37
CA GLY A 276 2.99 0.24 -1.99
C GLY A 276 4.13 0.97 -2.66
N VAL A 277 3.80 1.72 -3.69
CA VAL A 277 4.71 2.59 -4.42
C VAL A 277 4.10 3.98 -4.62
N SER A 278 4.94 4.98 -4.80
CA SER A 278 4.50 6.33 -5.17
C SER A 278 5.60 7.05 -5.95
N PHE A 279 5.27 7.54 -7.14
CA PHE A 279 6.13 8.52 -7.82
C PHE A 279 6.10 9.86 -7.09
N TYR A 280 7.21 10.57 -7.15
CA TYR A 280 7.35 11.89 -6.55
C TYR A 280 7.39 12.97 -7.63
N ASN A 281 6.41 13.86 -7.61
CA ASN A 281 6.36 15.06 -8.44
C ASN A 281 6.05 16.34 -7.61
N GLY A 282 6.26 16.25 -6.29
CA GLY A 282 6.11 17.37 -5.35
C GLY A 282 7.25 18.37 -5.43
N THR A 283 7.14 19.49 -4.73
CA THR A 283 8.13 20.58 -4.77
C THR A 283 8.94 20.73 -3.48
N MET A 284 8.62 19.94 -2.43
CA MET A 284 9.31 20.04 -1.15
C MET A 284 10.68 19.36 -1.17
N PHE A 285 10.80 18.21 -1.85
CA PHE A 285 12.06 17.48 -1.93
C PHE A 285 12.99 18.07 -3.00
N PRO A 286 14.31 17.80 -2.90
CA PRO A 286 15.28 18.27 -3.89
C PRO A 286 14.87 17.91 -5.33
N LYS A 287 15.17 18.84 -6.27
CA LYS A 287 14.76 18.70 -7.68
C LYS A 287 15.20 17.37 -8.32
N GLN A 288 16.34 16.82 -7.94
CA GLN A 288 16.84 15.52 -8.42
C GLN A 288 15.98 14.33 -7.99
N MET A 289 15.01 14.53 -7.11
CA MET A 289 14.05 13.50 -6.70
C MET A 289 12.75 13.53 -7.51
N GLN A 290 12.61 14.47 -8.42
CA GLN A 290 11.46 14.52 -9.33
C GLN A 290 11.43 13.24 -10.17
N ASN A 291 10.23 12.67 -10.33
CA ASN A 291 9.95 11.43 -11.07
C ASN A 291 10.65 10.17 -10.52
N ASN A 292 11.22 10.23 -9.31
CA ASN A 292 11.72 9.02 -8.65
C ASN A 292 10.55 8.25 -8.05
N LEU A 293 10.68 6.93 -7.99
CA LEU A 293 9.69 6.04 -7.39
C LEU A 293 10.13 5.63 -5.98
N PHE A 294 9.27 5.89 -5.01
CA PHE A 294 9.43 5.36 -3.65
C PHE A 294 8.73 4.00 -3.56
N VAL A 295 9.44 2.99 -3.08
CA VAL A 295 8.96 1.60 -2.97
C VAL A 295 9.11 1.13 -1.52
N ALA A 296 8.01 0.73 -0.90
CA ALA A 296 8.02 0.14 0.43
C ALA A 296 8.40 -1.35 0.34
N LEU A 297 9.51 -1.71 0.96
CA LEU A 297 9.91 -3.09 1.17
C LEU A 297 9.43 -3.52 2.55
N HIS A 298 8.26 -4.14 2.59
CA HIS A 298 7.52 -4.48 3.82
C HIS A 298 8.26 -5.49 4.70
N GLY A 299 9.14 -6.29 4.12
CA GLY A 299 10.04 -7.19 4.83
C GLY A 299 9.62 -8.65 4.85
N SER A 300 10.61 -9.50 4.94
CA SER A 300 10.51 -10.95 4.81
C SER A 300 9.73 -11.62 5.94
N TRP A 301 9.11 -12.76 5.63
CA TRP A 301 8.58 -13.69 6.60
C TRP A 301 9.13 -15.12 6.38
N ASN A 302 9.53 -15.43 5.13
CA ASN A 302 10.01 -16.73 4.69
C ASN A 302 11.51 -16.64 4.30
N ARG A 303 12.36 -16.37 5.29
CA ARG A 303 13.81 -16.27 5.12
C ARG A 303 14.50 -16.50 6.46
N SER A 304 15.67 -17.14 6.46
CA SER A 304 16.47 -17.43 7.66
C SER A 304 16.94 -16.14 8.35
N THR A 305 17.44 -15.17 7.57
CA THR A 305 17.80 -13.83 8.04
C THR A 305 16.86 -12.80 7.42
N LYS A 306 16.26 -11.95 8.25
CA LYS A 306 15.30 -10.95 7.77
C LYS A 306 15.90 -9.93 6.82
N VAL A 307 15.15 -9.54 5.79
CA VAL A 307 15.49 -8.51 4.80
C VAL A 307 14.28 -7.63 4.49
N GLY A 308 14.51 -6.49 3.82
CA GLY A 308 13.48 -5.49 3.57
C GLY A 308 13.31 -4.56 4.77
N TYR A 309 12.08 -4.28 5.19
CA TYR A 309 11.74 -3.38 6.31
C TYR A 309 12.32 -1.98 6.13
N LYS A 310 12.14 -1.41 4.93
CA LYS A 310 12.67 -0.10 4.55
C LYS A 310 11.87 0.51 3.41
N LEU A 311 12.03 1.80 3.23
CA LEU A 311 11.60 2.52 2.05
C LEU A 311 12.82 2.76 1.17
N ILE A 312 12.75 2.34 -0.08
CA ILE A 312 13.80 2.63 -1.07
C ILE A 312 13.32 3.69 -2.05
N ARG A 313 14.29 4.34 -2.69
CA ARG A 313 14.08 5.28 -3.79
C ARG A 313 14.75 4.74 -5.05
N VAL A 314 13.98 4.66 -6.13
CA VAL A 314 14.42 4.22 -7.46
C VAL A 314 14.51 5.45 -8.35
N GLU A 315 15.66 5.64 -8.98
CA GLU A 315 15.98 6.74 -9.89
C GLU A 315 15.93 6.26 -11.34
N PHE A 316 15.40 7.09 -12.23
CA PHE A 316 15.24 6.77 -13.63
C PHE A 316 15.96 7.77 -14.52
N ASP A 317 16.38 7.33 -15.69
CA ASP A 317 16.80 8.21 -16.79
C ASP A 317 15.58 8.81 -17.53
N GLU A 318 15.84 9.65 -18.52
CA GLU A 318 14.78 10.28 -19.33
C GLU A 318 13.97 9.27 -20.17
N GLN A 319 14.51 8.07 -20.39
CA GLN A 319 13.87 6.96 -21.10
C GLN A 319 13.06 6.05 -20.18
N GLY A 320 13.09 6.31 -18.86
CA GLY A 320 12.40 5.50 -17.85
C GLY A 320 13.12 4.19 -17.51
N ASN A 321 14.43 4.10 -17.79
CA ASN A 321 15.23 2.98 -17.32
C ASN A 321 15.78 3.27 -15.92
N VAL A 322 15.88 2.24 -15.09
CA VAL A 322 16.44 2.37 -13.75
C VAL A 322 17.94 2.66 -13.83
N VAL A 323 18.37 3.77 -13.22
CA VAL A 323 19.80 4.12 -13.10
C VAL A 323 20.36 3.85 -11.71
N ASN A 324 19.51 3.87 -10.67
CA ASN A 324 19.93 3.61 -9.30
C ASN A 324 18.75 3.22 -8.42
N ALA A 325 19.02 2.43 -7.37
CA ALA A 325 18.06 2.13 -6.31
C ALA A 325 18.79 2.13 -4.97
N LYS A 326 18.30 2.90 -4.00
CA LYS A 326 18.97 3.03 -2.69
C LYS A 326 17.99 3.20 -1.55
N ASP A 327 18.48 2.92 -0.35
CA ASP A 327 17.71 3.13 0.87
C ASP A 327 17.40 4.61 1.05
N PHE A 328 16.12 4.92 1.30
CA PHE A 328 15.65 6.27 1.60
C PHE A 328 15.30 6.42 3.08
N VAL A 329 14.58 5.44 3.64
CA VAL A 329 14.37 5.33 5.09
C VAL A 329 14.59 3.87 5.49
N SER A 330 15.43 3.65 6.51
CA SER A 330 15.69 2.33 7.09
C SER A 330 15.68 2.40 8.62
N GLY A 331 15.93 1.26 9.31
CA GLY A 331 16.03 1.22 10.76
C GLY A 331 14.89 0.48 11.46
N TRP A 332 13.84 0.09 10.75
CA TRP A 332 12.77 -0.76 11.32
C TRP A 332 13.21 -2.20 11.61
N LEU A 333 14.31 -2.64 11.00
CA LEU A 333 14.96 -3.92 11.31
C LEU A 333 16.31 -3.68 11.95
N LYS A 334 16.49 -4.15 13.21
CA LYS A 334 17.74 -4.05 13.96
C LYS A 334 17.97 -5.33 14.75
N ASN A 335 19.07 -6.03 14.47
CA ASN A 335 19.43 -7.29 15.15
C ASN A 335 18.24 -8.30 15.13
N GLU A 336 17.67 -8.56 13.96
CA GLU A 336 16.51 -9.44 13.71
C GLU A 336 15.20 -9.02 14.43
N LYS A 337 15.18 -7.88 15.13
CA LYS A 337 13.98 -7.32 15.74
C LYS A 337 13.34 -6.29 14.83
N VAL A 338 12.05 -6.44 14.61
CA VAL A 338 11.26 -5.60 13.71
C VAL A 338 10.39 -4.66 14.54
N SER A 339 10.64 -3.36 14.47
CA SER A 339 9.86 -2.32 15.14
C SER A 339 8.67 -1.84 14.30
N GLY A 340 8.76 -1.89 12.97
CA GLY A 340 7.72 -1.48 12.03
C GLY A 340 7.83 -2.20 10.69
N ARG A 341 6.80 -2.07 9.87
CA ARG A 341 6.73 -2.62 8.51
C ARG A 341 6.15 -1.54 7.57
N PRO A 342 7.00 -0.75 6.90
CA PRO A 342 6.54 0.25 5.94
C PRO A 342 5.73 -0.41 4.84
N SER A 343 4.58 0.18 4.49
CA SER A 343 3.59 -0.48 3.64
C SER A 343 3.24 0.31 2.38
N ALA A 344 2.86 1.58 2.52
CA ALA A 344 2.44 2.38 1.38
C ALA A 344 2.97 3.81 1.49
N PRO A 345 3.88 4.25 0.61
CA PRO A 345 4.19 5.66 0.44
C PRO A 345 3.08 6.36 -0.33
N MET A 346 2.85 7.63 -0.04
CA MET A 346 1.96 8.52 -0.78
C MET A 346 2.51 9.94 -0.74
N MET A 347 2.73 10.53 -1.91
CA MET A 347 3.07 11.95 -2.00
C MET A 347 1.84 12.79 -1.66
N LYS A 348 2.01 13.73 -0.73
CA LYS A 348 1.00 14.71 -0.32
C LYS A 348 1.09 15.98 -1.19
N LYS A 349 -0.02 16.68 -1.37
CA LYS A 349 -0.07 17.93 -2.16
C LYS A 349 0.87 19.04 -1.66
N ASP A 350 1.22 19.03 -0.37
CA ASP A 350 2.20 19.94 0.21
C ASP A 350 3.65 19.56 -0.13
N GLY A 351 3.85 18.47 -0.87
CA GLY A 351 5.14 17.93 -1.27
C GLY A 351 5.80 17.03 -0.24
N SER A 352 5.23 16.84 0.95
CA SER A 352 5.71 15.83 1.89
C SER A 352 5.32 14.42 1.43
N LEU A 353 6.02 13.41 1.94
CA LEU A 353 5.69 12.02 1.71
C LEU A 353 5.08 11.42 2.98
N LEU A 354 3.88 10.86 2.89
CA LEU A 354 3.34 10.01 3.93
C LEU A 354 3.76 8.55 3.69
N LEU A 355 3.92 7.79 4.77
CA LEU A 355 4.27 6.37 4.72
C LEU A 355 3.48 5.63 5.79
N SER A 356 2.60 4.73 5.38
CA SER A 356 1.88 3.88 6.33
C SER A 356 2.76 2.72 6.83
N ASP A 357 2.52 2.33 8.08
CA ASP A 357 3.17 1.19 8.74
C ASP A 357 2.10 0.34 9.44
N ASP A 358 1.82 -0.84 8.89
CA ASP A 358 0.73 -1.70 9.35
C ASP A 358 1.08 -2.57 10.56
N LYS A 359 2.36 -2.59 10.95
CA LYS A 359 2.81 -3.22 12.19
C LYS A 359 2.88 -2.22 13.34
N ALA A 360 3.43 -1.05 13.10
CA ALA A 360 3.51 0.01 14.10
C ALA A 360 2.17 0.74 14.30
N ASN A 361 1.19 0.53 13.42
CA ASN A 361 -0.13 1.15 13.45
C ASN A 361 -0.08 2.69 13.38
N VAL A 362 0.84 3.20 12.54
CA VAL A 362 1.06 4.63 12.36
C VAL A 362 1.14 5.00 10.88
N ILE A 363 1.02 6.28 10.62
CA ILE A 363 1.42 6.92 9.37
C ILE A 363 2.50 7.93 9.70
N TYR A 364 3.65 7.79 9.07
CA TYR A 364 4.74 8.76 9.15
C TYR A 364 4.54 9.88 8.14
N ARG A 365 5.09 11.06 8.46
CA ARG A 365 5.26 12.18 7.53
C ARG A 365 6.75 12.47 7.36
N ILE A 366 7.21 12.45 6.12
CA ILE A 366 8.60 12.72 5.75
C ILE A 366 8.65 14.06 5.05
N THR A 367 9.49 14.95 5.54
CA THR A 367 9.70 16.31 5.02
C THR A 367 11.17 16.55 4.72
N TYR A 368 11.44 17.53 3.87
CA TYR A 368 12.79 18.00 3.58
C TYR A 368 12.92 19.47 3.96
N SER A 369 14.07 19.82 4.53
CA SER A 369 14.49 21.22 4.70
C SER A 369 15.96 21.30 4.36
N GLU A 370 16.33 22.19 3.43
CA GLU A 370 17.74 22.51 3.23
C GLU A 370 18.35 22.87 4.59
N GLN A 371 19.46 22.23 4.91
CA GLN A 371 20.26 22.67 6.07
C GLN A 371 20.87 24.02 5.67
N ALA A 372 20.52 25.06 6.43
CA ALA A 372 21.10 26.39 6.28
C ALA A 372 22.60 26.38 6.57
#